data_6e44fdefd87931413d487799987aa8e6
#
_entry.id   6e44fdefd87931413d487799987aa8e6
#
_cell.length_a   1.000
_cell.length_b   1.000
_cell.length_c   1.000
_cell.angle_alpha   90.00
_cell.angle_beta   90.00
_cell.angle_gamma   90.00
#
_symmetry.space_group_name_H-M   'P 1'
#
loop_
_entity.id
_entity.type
_entity.pdbx_description
1 polymer ?
#
loop_
_entity_poly.entity_id
_entity_poly.type
_entity_poly.pdbx_seq_one_letter_code
_entity_poly.pdbx_strand_id
1 'polypeptide(L)'
;MPSPMYAEELSNEEPIIDAAQIMRMGDHIIVSENGAVNNLGIKWLEQHFDEFTIIRCGEHIQGHVDGQIKILKPGLIITPHPKNHLPDCFQSWNIITPSDVLTGEPITNGILFRDDDVENTFPSCAIMSLNEHTVFLYEHFKHSHKQFVDKLESHGIDIIFVPFKHQH
;
A
#
# COMPACT_ATOMS: atom_id res chain seq x y z
N MET A 1 16.31 -10.93 -8.70
CA MET A 1 17.39 -10.90 -7.68
C MET A 1 16.93 -9.99 -6.58
N PRO A 2 17.01 -10.36 -5.30
CA PRO A 2 16.70 -9.43 -4.23
C PRO A 2 17.65 -8.22 -4.32
N SER A 3 17.12 -7.04 -4.04
CA SER A 3 17.91 -5.81 -4.04
C SER A 3 19.05 -5.94 -3.02
N PRO A 4 20.30 -5.60 -3.37
CA PRO A 4 21.42 -5.70 -2.45
C PRO A 4 21.29 -4.83 -1.17
N MET A 5 20.29 -4.00 -1.09
CA MET A 5 20.03 -3.11 0.04
C MET A 5 19.44 -3.84 1.27
N TYR A 6 18.95 -5.08 1.12
CA TYR A 6 18.35 -5.87 2.21
C TYR A 6 19.09 -7.20 2.46
N ALA A 7 20.32 -7.34 1.97
CA ALA A 7 21.08 -8.59 2.03
C ALA A 7 21.90 -8.76 3.33
N GLU A 8 21.91 -7.80 4.22
CA GLU A 8 22.43 -8.02 5.56
C GLU A 8 21.33 -8.70 6.38
N GLU A 9 21.58 -9.92 6.84
CA GLU A 9 20.72 -10.56 7.82
C GLU A 9 20.59 -9.63 9.02
N LEU A 10 19.42 -9.01 9.16
CA LEU A 10 19.15 -8.17 10.33
C LEU A 10 19.32 -9.03 11.58
N SER A 11 20.08 -8.54 12.53
CA SER A 11 20.26 -9.19 13.82
C SER A 11 18.90 -9.50 14.44
N ASN A 12 18.74 -10.72 14.96
CA ASN A 12 17.58 -11.08 15.79
C ASN A 12 17.84 -10.82 17.28
N GLU A 13 18.85 -10.00 17.59
CA GLU A 13 19.24 -9.68 18.97
C GLU A 13 18.51 -8.45 19.53
N GLU A 14 17.98 -7.61 18.64
CA GLU A 14 17.25 -6.39 19.00
C GLU A 14 15.98 -6.21 18.15
N PRO A 15 14.97 -5.47 18.66
CA PRO A 15 13.77 -5.14 17.88
C PRO A 15 14.13 -4.23 16.70
N ILE A 16 13.79 -4.66 15.50
CA ILE A 16 13.97 -3.87 14.27
C ILE A 16 12.60 -3.59 13.68
N ILE A 17 12.34 -2.31 13.40
CA ILE A 17 11.08 -1.81 12.87
C ILE A 17 11.37 -0.75 11.82
N ASP A 18 10.97 -1.00 10.59
CA ASP A 18 10.90 0.01 9.54
C ASP A 18 9.47 0.56 9.47
N ALA A 19 9.33 1.87 9.60
CA ALA A 19 8.03 2.53 9.61
C ALA A 19 7.24 2.34 8.31
N ALA A 20 7.90 2.17 7.16
CA ALA A 20 7.26 1.89 5.88
C ALA A 20 6.63 0.47 5.81
N GLN A 21 7.01 -0.42 6.73
CA GLN A 21 6.41 -1.75 6.89
C GLN A 21 5.18 -1.75 7.80
N ILE A 22 4.75 -0.58 8.28
CA ILE A 22 3.67 -0.43 9.25
C ILE A 22 2.60 0.49 8.70
N MET A 23 1.35 0.09 8.83
CA MET A 23 0.20 0.91 8.46
C MET A 23 -0.86 0.87 9.56
N ARG A 24 -1.31 2.04 10.00
CA ARG A 24 -2.42 2.14 10.94
C ARG A 24 -3.77 2.08 10.24
N MET A 25 -4.68 1.29 10.79
CA MET A 25 -6.08 1.19 10.36
C MET A 25 -7.01 1.23 11.58
N GLY A 26 -7.46 2.40 11.97
CA GLY A 26 -8.27 2.57 13.17
C GLY A 26 -7.52 2.14 14.43
N ASP A 27 -8.02 1.09 15.10
CA ASP A 27 -7.44 0.41 16.25
C ASP A 27 -6.55 -0.80 15.89
N HIS A 28 -6.20 -0.93 14.62
CA HIS A 28 -5.31 -1.98 14.13
C HIS A 28 -3.99 -1.39 13.61
N ILE A 29 -2.92 -2.12 13.78
CA ILE A 29 -1.63 -1.88 13.13
C ILE A 29 -1.32 -3.09 12.25
N ILE A 30 -1.20 -2.83 10.95
CA ILE A 30 -0.85 -3.84 9.95
C ILE A 30 0.65 -3.79 9.74
N VAL A 31 1.31 -4.94 9.82
CA VAL A 31 2.77 -5.06 9.72
C VAL A 31 3.15 -6.07 8.64
N SER A 32 4.05 -5.67 7.75
CA SER A 32 4.68 -6.57 6.78
C SER A 32 6.00 -7.12 7.33
N GLU A 33 6.08 -8.44 7.45
CA GLU A 33 7.27 -9.16 7.93
C GLU A 33 8.19 -9.51 6.74
N ASN A 34 9.08 -8.62 6.34
CA ASN A 34 9.91 -8.88 5.16
C ASN A 34 11.36 -8.41 5.26
N GLY A 35 12.00 -8.70 6.36
CA GLY A 35 13.42 -8.39 6.56
C GLY A 35 13.70 -7.00 7.12
N ALA A 36 12.81 -6.02 6.95
CA ALA A 36 12.94 -4.69 7.56
C ALA A 36 12.16 -4.57 8.88
N VAL A 37 11.38 -5.59 9.23
CA VAL A 37 10.76 -5.78 10.55
C VAL A 37 11.01 -7.21 10.99
N ASN A 38 11.64 -7.40 12.13
CA ASN A 38 11.85 -8.72 12.69
C ASN A 38 10.79 -9.08 13.75
N ASN A 39 10.75 -10.35 14.14
CA ASN A 39 9.78 -10.83 15.12
C ASN A 39 9.91 -10.15 16.50
N LEU A 40 11.12 -9.70 16.88
CA LEU A 40 11.31 -8.91 18.10
C LEU A 40 10.70 -7.51 17.96
N GLY A 41 10.78 -6.90 16.79
CA GLY A 41 10.10 -5.63 16.49
C GLY A 41 8.58 -5.74 16.61
N ILE A 42 8.00 -6.83 16.09
CA ILE A 42 6.56 -7.05 16.21
C ILE A 42 6.14 -7.27 17.67
N LYS A 43 6.88 -8.09 18.42
CA LYS A 43 6.65 -8.27 19.86
C LYS A 43 6.79 -6.96 20.64
N TRP A 44 7.72 -6.11 20.22
CA TRP A 44 7.87 -4.79 20.82
C TRP A 44 6.63 -3.92 20.57
N LEU A 45 6.08 -3.93 19.34
CA LEU A 45 4.82 -3.24 19.02
C LEU A 45 3.66 -3.79 19.88
N GLU A 46 3.50 -5.11 19.98
CA GLU A 46 2.47 -5.77 20.79
C GLU A 46 2.55 -5.38 22.28
N GLN A 47 3.73 -5.13 22.79
CA GLN A 47 3.97 -4.78 24.20
C GLN A 47 3.77 -3.29 24.51
N HIS A 48 4.03 -2.41 23.53
CA HIS A 48 4.05 -0.95 23.75
C HIS A 48 2.84 -0.24 23.18
N PHE A 49 2.05 -0.92 22.38
CA PHE A 49 0.82 -0.42 21.76
C PHE A 49 -0.34 -1.39 22.05
N ASP A 50 -0.58 -1.64 23.34
CA ASP A 50 -1.58 -2.59 23.83
C ASP A 50 -3.04 -2.18 23.50
N GLU A 51 -3.26 -0.90 23.19
CA GLU A 51 -4.51 -0.38 22.66
C GLU A 51 -4.78 -0.75 21.18
N PHE A 52 -3.76 -1.29 20.46
CA PHE A 52 -3.90 -1.69 19.07
C PHE A 52 -3.84 -3.21 18.90
N THR A 53 -4.61 -3.71 17.95
CA THR A 53 -4.47 -5.07 17.46
C THR A 53 -3.40 -5.13 16.37
N ILE A 54 -2.33 -5.88 16.58
CA ILE A 54 -1.28 -6.06 15.58
C ILE A 54 -1.68 -7.16 14.60
N ILE A 55 -1.75 -6.83 13.31
CA ILE A 55 -2.10 -7.74 12.22
C ILE A 55 -0.88 -7.95 11.32
N ARG A 56 -0.45 -9.19 11.18
CA ARG A 56 0.65 -9.57 10.29
C ARG A 56 0.13 -9.83 8.89
N CYS A 57 0.76 -9.25 7.88
CA CYS A 57 0.35 -9.40 6.48
C CYS A 57 0.63 -10.77 5.88
N GLY A 58 1.52 -11.56 6.51
CA GLY A 58 1.98 -12.83 5.94
C GLY A 58 2.98 -12.65 4.79
N GLU A 59 3.40 -13.78 4.20
CA GLU A 59 4.49 -13.84 3.22
C GLU A 59 4.17 -13.26 1.84
N HIS A 60 2.91 -13.03 1.53
CA HIS A 60 2.50 -12.53 0.21
C HIS A 60 2.65 -11.02 0.05
N ILE A 61 2.63 -10.28 1.15
CA ILE A 61 2.82 -8.83 1.16
C ILE A 61 4.28 -8.54 1.46
N GLN A 62 5.07 -8.36 0.43
CA GLN A 62 6.50 -8.10 0.54
C GLN A 62 6.83 -6.66 0.17
N GLY A 63 7.74 -6.03 0.92
CA GLY A 63 8.10 -4.62 0.76
C GLY A 63 7.23 -3.70 1.61
N HIS A 64 7.30 -2.42 1.33
CA HIS A 64 6.58 -1.40 2.09
C HIS A 64 5.07 -1.62 2.01
N VAL A 65 4.43 -1.81 3.16
CA VAL A 65 3.00 -2.13 3.22
C VAL A 65 2.13 -1.01 2.67
N ASP A 66 2.53 0.24 2.85
CA ASP A 66 1.83 1.42 2.34
C ASP A 66 1.87 1.53 0.81
N GLY A 67 2.86 0.92 0.17
CA GLY A 67 2.93 0.77 -1.28
C GLY A 67 2.15 -0.44 -1.83
N GLN A 68 1.81 -1.40 -0.97
CA GLN A 68 1.13 -2.65 -1.35
C GLN A 68 -0.37 -2.60 -1.08
N ILE A 69 -0.77 -1.93 -0.01
CA ILE A 69 -2.17 -1.77 0.39
C ILE A 69 -2.41 -0.30 0.69
N LYS A 70 -3.35 0.31 0.00
CA LYS A 70 -3.79 1.68 0.30
C LYS A 70 -5.24 1.66 0.75
N ILE A 71 -5.47 2.08 1.99
CA ILE A 71 -6.83 2.26 2.52
C ILE A 71 -7.37 3.58 2.00
N LEU A 72 -8.48 3.53 1.28
CA LEU A 72 -9.15 4.73 0.77
C LEU A 72 -10.20 5.24 1.75
N LYS A 73 -11.00 4.31 2.29
CA LYS A 73 -12.00 4.54 3.34
C LYS A 73 -12.36 3.21 4.00
N PRO A 74 -13.08 3.20 5.11
CA PRO A 74 -13.58 1.96 5.68
C PRO A 74 -14.32 1.12 4.63
N GLY A 75 -13.92 -0.14 4.48
CA GLY A 75 -14.48 -1.07 3.51
C GLY A 75 -13.97 -0.97 2.08
N LEU A 76 -12.97 -0.12 1.79
CA LEU A 76 -12.40 0.03 0.44
C LEU A 76 -10.88 0.22 0.46
N ILE A 77 -10.18 -0.63 -0.28
CA ILE A 77 -8.72 -0.55 -0.47
C ILE A 77 -8.33 -0.58 -1.94
N ILE A 78 -7.12 -0.08 -2.22
CA ILE A 78 -6.40 -0.35 -3.46
C ILE A 78 -5.25 -1.30 -3.14
N THR A 79 -5.07 -2.35 -3.95
CA THR A 79 -3.94 -3.27 -3.81
C THR A 79 -3.69 -4.04 -5.11
N PRO A 80 -2.42 -4.35 -5.46
CA PRO A 80 -2.11 -5.26 -6.57
C PRO A 80 -2.34 -6.73 -6.21
N HIS A 81 -2.57 -7.04 -4.93
CA HIS A 81 -2.69 -8.42 -4.48
C HIS A 81 -4.11 -8.97 -4.63
N PRO A 82 -4.24 -10.24 -5.01
CA PRO A 82 -5.53 -10.91 -4.99
C PRO A 82 -6.03 -11.08 -3.55
N LYS A 83 -7.34 -11.13 -3.40
CA LYS A 83 -8.01 -11.12 -2.09
C LYS A 83 -7.51 -12.19 -1.11
N ASN A 84 -7.22 -13.39 -1.62
CA ASN A 84 -6.71 -14.51 -0.82
C ASN A 84 -5.28 -14.34 -0.30
N HIS A 85 -4.56 -13.31 -0.74
CA HIS A 85 -3.23 -12.93 -0.23
C HIS A 85 -3.29 -11.84 0.84
N LEU A 86 -4.46 -11.27 1.07
CA LEU A 86 -4.64 -10.19 2.03
C LEU A 86 -4.97 -10.74 3.42
N PRO A 87 -4.59 -10.03 4.49
CA PRO A 87 -5.03 -10.32 5.84
C PRO A 87 -6.56 -10.47 5.97
N ASP A 88 -7.00 -11.29 6.92
CA ASP A 88 -8.42 -11.61 7.13
C ASP A 88 -9.29 -10.37 7.35
N CYS A 89 -8.74 -9.31 7.95
CA CYS A 89 -9.44 -8.05 8.16
C CYS A 89 -9.94 -7.38 6.88
N PHE A 90 -9.34 -7.69 5.72
CA PHE A 90 -9.74 -7.16 4.42
C PHE A 90 -10.68 -8.09 3.62
N GLN A 91 -10.99 -9.30 4.12
CA GLN A 91 -11.77 -10.28 3.35
C GLN A 91 -13.21 -9.81 3.03
N SER A 92 -13.78 -8.92 3.84
CA SER A 92 -15.09 -8.30 3.60
C SER A 92 -15.04 -6.99 2.82
N TRP A 93 -13.84 -6.47 2.54
CA TRP A 93 -13.66 -5.17 1.91
C TRP A 93 -13.77 -5.22 0.38
N ASN A 94 -14.19 -4.11 -0.21
CA ASN A 94 -14.09 -3.89 -1.65
C ASN A 94 -12.62 -3.60 -2.02
N ILE A 95 -12.21 -4.13 -3.15
CA ILE A 95 -10.83 -4.01 -3.63
C ILE A 95 -10.85 -3.39 -5.02
N ILE A 96 -10.02 -2.37 -5.21
CA ILE A 96 -9.66 -1.85 -6.53
C ILE A 96 -8.30 -2.45 -6.89
N THR A 97 -8.25 -3.19 -7.99
CA THR A 97 -7.04 -3.87 -8.47
C THR A 97 -6.46 -3.17 -9.70
N PRO A 98 -5.20 -3.48 -10.09
CA PRO A 98 -4.64 -2.96 -11.34
C PRO A 98 -5.50 -3.23 -12.57
N SER A 99 -6.13 -4.40 -12.65
CA SER A 99 -7.02 -4.75 -13.76
C SER A 99 -8.28 -3.89 -13.86
N ASP A 100 -8.69 -3.28 -12.74
CA ASP A 100 -9.80 -2.31 -12.75
C ASP A 100 -9.39 -0.93 -13.26
N VAL A 101 -8.08 -0.67 -13.34
CA VAL A 101 -7.51 0.67 -13.49
C VAL A 101 -6.73 0.82 -14.78
N LEU A 102 -6.09 -0.24 -15.23
CA LEU A 102 -5.12 -0.19 -16.33
C LEU A 102 -5.66 -0.97 -17.54
N THR A 103 -5.75 -0.29 -18.65
CA THR A 103 -5.96 -0.90 -19.97
C THR A 103 -4.58 -1.14 -20.61
N GLY A 104 -3.97 -2.31 -20.36
CA GLY A 104 -2.65 -2.63 -20.92
C GLY A 104 -2.06 -3.91 -20.34
N GLU A 105 -0.86 -4.25 -20.76
CA GLU A 105 -0.11 -5.41 -20.28
C GLU A 105 -0.02 -5.42 -18.74
N PRO A 106 -0.10 -6.59 -18.10
CA PRO A 106 -0.06 -6.69 -16.66
C PRO A 106 1.25 -6.11 -16.09
N ILE A 107 1.12 -5.27 -15.06
CA ILE A 107 2.26 -4.75 -14.33
C ILE A 107 2.99 -5.95 -13.71
N THR A 108 4.13 -6.29 -14.29
CA THR A 108 5.01 -7.29 -13.72
C THR A 108 5.79 -6.66 -12.57
N ASN A 109 5.45 -7.11 -11.37
CA ASN A 109 6.28 -6.98 -10.16
C ASN A 109 6.99 -5.63 -9.95
N GLY A 110 6.32 -4.72 -9.30
CA GLY A 110 7.18 -3.82 -8.59
C GLY A 110 6.88 -2.36 -8.69
N ILE A 111 6.72 -1.92 -7.56
CA ILE A 111 7.03 -0.60 -7.05
C ILE A 111 8.40 -0.20 -7.56
N LEU A 112 8.50 0.46 -8.68
CA LEU A 112 9.67 1.25 -9.03
C LEU A 112 9.21 2.38 -9.94
N PHE A 113 9.16 3.56 -9.36
CA PHE A 113 9.10 4.80 -10.11
C PHE A 113 10.37 4.91 -10.98
N ARG A 114 10.24 4.67 -12.26
CA ARG A 114 11.13 5.21 -13.26
C ARG A 114 10.36 6.30 -13.98
N ASP A 115 11.00 7.43 -14.21
CA ASP A 115 10.39 8.61 -14.88
C ASP A 115 9.76 8.29 -16.25
N ASP A 116 10.15 7.16 -16.86
CA ASP A 116 9.72 6.71 -18.17
C ASP A 116 8.49 5.78 -18.12
N ASP A 117 8.11 5.26 -16.94
CA ASP A 117 7.05 4.24 -16.75
C ASP A 117 5.80 4.75 -16.02
N VAL A 118 5.62 6.06 -15.93
CA VAL A 118 4.47 6.68 -15.22
C VAL A 118 3.12 6.19 -15.76
N GLU A 119 3.08 5.80 -17.03
CA GLU A 119 1.84 5.30 -17.68
C GLU A 119 1.40 3.92 -17.15
N ASN A 120 2.33 3.14 -16.57
CA ASN A 120 2.08 1.77 -16.12
C ASN A 120 2.21 1.59 -14.59
N THR A 121 2.37 2.68 -13.85
CA THR A 121 2.57 2.59 -12.40
C THR A 121 1.23 2.42 -11.67
N PHE A 122 1.16 1.40 -10.81
CA PHE A 122 0.00 1.21 -9.94
C PHE A 122 -0.15 2.40 -8.98
N PRO A 123 -1.34 3.00 -8.87
CA PRO A 123 -1.52 4.30 -8.22
C PRO A 123 -1.44 4.30 -6.69
N SER A 124 -1.08 3.19 -6.05
CA SER A 124 -1.04 3.11 -4.59
C SER A 124 -0.16 4.17 -3.93
N CYS A 125 0.97 4.54 -4.56
CA CYS A 125 1.84 5.60 -4.06
C CYS A 125 1.44 7.01 -4.52
N ALA A 126 0.61 7.10 -5.56
CA ALA A 126 0.17 8.37 -6.15
C ALA A 126 -1.16 8.89 -5.57
N ILE A 127 -1.73 8.17 -4.60
CA ILE A 127 -3.00 8.51 -3.96
C ILE A 127 -2.84 8.58 -2.43
N MET A 128 -3.46 9.57 -1.83
CA MET A 128 -3.49 9.75 -0.38
C MET A 128 -4.90 10.08 0.08
N SER A 129 -5.45 9.30 0.99
CA SER A 129 -6.75 9.58 1.60
C SER A 129 -6.63 10.74 2.57
N LEU A 130 -7.46 11.76 2.39
CA LEU A 130 -7.59 12.89 3.31
C LEU A 130 -8.63 12.58 4.40
N ASN A 131 -9.71 11.93 4.00
CA ASN A 131 -10.79 11.42 4.84
C ASN A 131 -11.54 10.32 4.08
N GLU A 132 -12.65 9.81 4.63
CA GLU A 132 -13.44 8.74 4.01
C GLU A 132 -14.19 9.13 2.72
N HIS A 133 -14.19 10.40 2.34
CA HIS A 133 -14.87 10.89 1.15
C HIS A 133 -13.93 11.55 0.14
N THR A 134 -12.71 11.89 0.54
CA THR A 134 -11.82 12.72 -0.28
C THR A 134 -10.41 12.13 -0.35
N VAL A 135 -9.86 12.09 -1.56
CA VAL A 135 -8.48 11.69 -1.79
C VAL A 135 -7.72 12.76 -2.56
N PHE A 136 -6.42 12.86 -2.28
CA PHE A 136 -5.48 13.50 -3.20
C PHE A 136 -5.01 12.47 -4.21
N LEU A 137 -5.02 12.83 -5.49
CA LEU A 137 -4.52 12.00 -6.57
C LEU A 137 -3.58 12.83 -7.45
N TYR A 138 -2.49 12.23 -7.90
CA TYR A 138 -1.58 12.87 -8.83
C TYR A 138 -2.32 13.27 -10.12
N GLU A 139 -2.14 14.53 -10.54
CA GLU A 139 -2.89 15.14 -11.65
C GLU A 139 -2.75 14.37 -12.98
N HIS A 140 -1.62 13.71 -13.20
CA HIS A 140 -1.39 12.89 -14.39
C HIS A 140 -2.51 11.85 -14.60
N PHE A 141 -3.03 11.23 -13.53
CA PHE A 141 -4.09 10.23 -13.60
C PHE A 141 -5.43 10.77 -14.13
N LYS A 142 -5.65 12.07 -14.07
CA LYS A 142 -6.87 12.71 -14.58
C LYS A 142 -7.12 12.42 -16.06
N HIS A 143 -6.04 12.35 -16.84
CA HIS A 143 -6.10 12.21 -18.29
C HIS A 143 -5.67 10.81 -18.76
N SER A 144 -4.67 10.25 -18.12
CA SER A 144 -4.09 8.95 -18.51
C SER A 144 -4.88 7.75 -18.01
N HIS A 145 -5.61 7.87 -16.88
CA HIS A 145 -6.27 6.75 -16.21
C HIS A 145 -7.72 7.08 -15.86
N LYS A 146 -8.49 7.50 -16.87
CA LYS A 146 -9.90 7.90 -16.67
C LYS A 146 -10.74 6.81 -15.98
N GLN A 147 -10.53 5.54 -16.32
CA GLN A 147 -11.28 4.42 -15.71
C GLN A 147 -11.03 4.32 -14.19
N PHE A 148 -9.80 4.61 -13.74
CA PHE A 148 -9.49 4.66 -12.32
C PHE A 148 -10.21 5.81 -11.62
N VAL A 149 -10.21 6.99 -12.23
CA VAL A 149 -10.93 8.16 -11.73
C VAL A 149 -12.42 7.83 -11.59
N ASP A 150 -13.03 7.33 -12.68
CA ASP A 150 -14.44 6.93 -12.69
C ASP A 150 -14.76 5.85 -11.63
N LYS A 151 -13.81 4.92 -11.39
CA LYS A 151 -13.96 3.89 -10.37
C LYS A 151 -13.97 4.47 -8.96
N LEU A 152 -13.05 5.40 -8.65
CA LEU A 152 -13.02 6.10 -7.36
C LEU A 152 -14.32 6.87 -7.12
N GLU A 153 -14.76 7.65 -8.12
CA GLU A 153 -16.01 8.41 -8.07
C GLU A 153 -17.24 7.50 -7.88
N SER A 154 -17.26 6.33 -8.52
CA SER A 154 -18.34 5.34 -8.36
C SER A 154 -18.44 4.78 -6.93
N HIS A 155 -17.36 4.84 -6.17
CA HIS A 155 -17.33 4.52 -4.74
C HIS A 155 -17.66 5.73 -3.84
N GLY A 156 -18.07 6.87 -4.41
CA GLY A 156 -18.40 8.08 -3.66
C GLY A 156 -17.15 8.77 -3.08
N ILE A 157 -16.05 8.73 -3.81
CA ILE A 157 -14.81 9.41 -3.43
C ILE A 157 -14.64 10.66 -4.29
N ASP A 158 -14.51 11.81 -3.65
CA ASP A 158 -14.16 13.08 -4.27
C ASP A 158 -12.63 13.13 -4.49
N ILE A 159 -12.21 13.61 -5.65
CA ILE A 159 -10.79 13.60 -6.02
C ILE A 159 -10.29 15.05 -6.12
N ILE A 160 -9.24 15.34 -5.36
CA ILE A 160 -8.46 16.56 -5.48
C ILE A 160 -7.18 16.22 -6.25
N PHE A 161 -7.07 16.72 -7.47
CA PHE A 161 -5.88 16.52 -8.29
C PHE A 161 -4.76 17.45 -7.84
N VAL A 162 -3.57 16.86 -7.63
CA VAL A 162 -2.39 17.57 -7.13
C VAL A 162 -1.26 17.49 -8.17
N PRO A 163 -0.71 18.62 -8.63
CA PRO A 163 0.43 18.61 -9.52
C PRO A 163 1.71 18.28 -8.75
N PHE A 164 2.38 17.20 -9.08
CA PHE A 164 3.74 16.89 -8.61
C PHE A 164 4.74 17.29 -9.72
N LYS A 165 5.48 18.36 -9.48
CA LYS A 165 6.46 18.87 -10.46
C LYS A 165 7.84 18.21 -10.36
N HIS A 166 8.12 17.52 -9.26
CA HIS A 166 9.42 16.93 -8.96
C HIS A 166 9.19 15.60 -8.23
N GLN A 167 9.02 14.54 -8.97
CA GLN A 167 9.20 13.19 -8.46
C GLN A 167 10.65 12.78 -8.81
N HIS A 168 11.51 12.74 -7.83
CA HIS A 168 12.86 12.21 -7.95
C HIS A 168 12.95 10.89 -7.20
#